data_142ce5185e8a4e4b3c39bc717439b25a
#
_entry.id   142ce5185e8a4e4b3c39bc717439b25a
#
_cell.length_a   1.000
_cell.length_b   1.000
_cell.length_c   1.000
_cell.angle_alpha   90.00
_cell.angle_beta   90.00
_cell.angle_gamma   90.00
#
_symmetry.space_group_name_H-M   'P 1'
#
loop_
_entity.id
_entity.type
_entity.pdbx_description
1 polymer ?
#
loop_
_entity_poly.entity_id
_entity_poly.type
_entity_poly.pdbx_seq_one_letter_code
_entity_poly.pdbx_strand_id
1 'polypeptide(L)'
;MLYRSYQKNDAPDICELMDQSFGMNRYVSDPKALRFFLRQYLYSCLSEATYTRVAVENGKVVAIIMGNANRRYRLLPHLPMILLTFYCSARMALRARKSEQTLADDYHLHKLCAKLLGKHKKEFDGVLTLFMVSESLRGHGVGKTLLSGLFDELRTQGVRRMYLFTDTT
;
A
#
# COMPACT_ATOMS: atom_id res chain seq x y z
N MET A 1 -13.45 14.15 11.51
CA MET A 1 -12.76 13.35 10.45
C MET A 1 -12.25 14.29 9.36
N LEU A 2 -10.95 14.29 9.06
CA LEU A 2 -10.30 15.09 8.01
C LEU A 2 -9.78 14.17 6.91
N TYR A 3 -10.15 14.44 5.65
CA TYR A 3 -9.65 13.71 4.47
C TYR A 3 -8.64 14.59 3.74
N ARG A 4 -7.41 14.10 3.55
CA ARG A 4 -6.33 14.86 2.90
C ARG A 4 -5.34 13.97 2.16
N SER A 5 -4.44 14.59 1.39
CA SER A 5 -3.31 13.87 0.80
C SER A 5 -2.36 13.35 1.89
N TYR A 6 -1.67 12.26 1.57
CA TYR A 6 -0.59 11.72 2.40
C TYR A 6 0.51 12.75 2.68
N GLN A 7 1.04 12.73 3.89
CA GLN A 7 2.21 13.49 4.33
C GLN A 7 3.26 12.53 4.90
N LYS A 8 4.54 12.90 4.85
CA LYS A 8 5.65 12.03 5.32
C LYS A 8 5.50 11.61 6.80
N ASN A 9 4.92 12.49 7.61
CA ASN A 9 4.69 12.25 9.04
C ASN A 9 3.57 11.24 9.30
N ASP A 10 2.79 10.85 8.29
CA ASP A 10 1.73 9.85 8.41
C ASP A 10 2.29 8.41 8.41
N ALA A 11 3.53 8.23 7.96
CA ALA A 11 4.11 6.89 7.78
C ALA A 11 4.10 6.01 9.04
N PRO A 12 4.37 6.51 10.26
CA PRO A 12 4.28 5.70 11.47
C PRO A 12 2.86 5.16 11.72
N ASP A 13 1.85 6.03 11.64
CA ASP A 13 0.44 5.65 11.88
C ASP A 13 -0.03 4.64 10.82
N ILE A 14 0.35 4.84 9.55
CA ILE A 14 -0.01 3.93 8.47
C ILE A 14 0.66 2.56 8.67
N CYS A 15 1.92 2.52 9.08
CA CYS A 15 2.60 1.26 9.41
C CYS A 15 1.92 0.53 10.57
N GLU A 16 1.49 1.24 11.61
CA GLU A 16 0.73 0.66 12.72
C GLU A 16 -0.62 0.10 12.23
N LEU A 17 -1.37 0.88 11.44
CA LEU A 17 -2.63 0.46 10.85
C LEU A 17 -2.45 -0.78 9.95
N MET A 18 -1.34 -0.85 9.21
CA MET A 18 -0.98 -1.97 8.35
C MET A 18 -0.71 -3.24 9.15
N ASP A 19 0.06 -3.13 10.24
CA ASP A 19 0.33 -4.27 11.14
C ASP A 19 -0.97 -4.79 11.78
N GLN A 20 -1.83 -3.90 12.25
CA GLN A 20 -3.14 -4.25 12.81
C GLN A 20 -4.06 -4.91 11.77
N SER A 21 -4.05 -4.44 10.51
CA SER A 21 -4.94 -4.93 9.46
C SER A 21 -4.52 -6.27 8.87
N PHE A 22 -3.21 -6.48 8.72
CA PHE A 22 -2.65 -7.66 8.04
C PHE A 22 -1.95 -8.64 8.98
N GLY A 23 -1.77 -8.27 10.25
CA GLY A 23 -1.10 -9.14 11.25
C GLY A 23 0.34 -9.45 10.90
N MET A 24 1.08 -8.48 10.33
CA MET A 24 2.44 -8.67 9.84
C MET A 24 3.43 -9.10 10.93
N ASN A 25 3.15 -8.74 12.20
CA ASN A 25 3.91 -9.17 13.38
C ASN A 25 3.93 -10.70 13.58
N ARG A 26 2.97 -11.43 12.99
CA ARG A 26 2.94 -12.91 13.02
C ARG A 26 4.03 -13.53 12.14
N TYR A 27 4.47 -12.82 11.12
CA TYR A 27 5.45 -13.29 10.14
C TYR A 27 6.88 -12.81 10.45
N VAL A 28 7.03 -11.68 11.14
CA VAL A 28 8.34 -11.07 11.45
C VAL A 28 8.46 -10.84 12.94
N SER A 29 9.22 -11.71 13.63
CA SER A 29 9.35 -11.68 15.10
C SER A 29 10.27 -10.57 15.63
N ASP A 30 11.27 -10.11 14.85
CA ASP A 30 12.14 -9.00 15.25
C ASP A 30 11.44 -7.65 15.02
N PRO A 31 11.18 -6.87 16.10
CA PRO A 31 10.47 -5.58 15.97
C PRO A 31 11.17 -4.56 15.07
N LYS A 32 12.51 -4.64 14.96
CA LYS A 32 13.27 -3.74 14.09
C LYS A 32 13.15 -4.17 12.61
N ALA A 33 13.18 -5.48 12.35
CA ALA A 33 12.94 -6.01 11.01
C ALA A 33 11.50 -5.73 10.57
N LEU A 34 10.51 -5.93 11.43
CA LEU A 34 9.11 -5.62 11.18
C LEU A 34 8.92 -4.14 10.78
N ARG A 35 9.57 -3.20 11.49
CA ARG A 35 9.51 -1.78 11.15
C ARG A 35 10.05 -1.49 9.75
N PHE A 36 11.15 -2.14 9.34
CA PHE A 36 11.69 -1.97 7.99
C PHE A 36 10.79 -2.61 6.95
N PHE A 37 10.21 -3.77 7.24
CA PHE A 37 9.26 -4.45 6.38
C PHE A 37 8.02 -3.62 6.10
N LEU A 38 7.34 -3.12 7.14
CA LEU A 38 6.16 -2.25 7.00
C LEU A 38 6.46 -0.97 6.22
N ARG A 39 7.60 -0.34 6.47
CA ARG A 39 8.04 0.84 5.71
C ARG A 39 8.36 0.51 4.26
N GLN A 40 9.03 -0.59 4.01
CA GLN A 40 9.34 -1.05 2.66
C GLN A 40 8.05 -1.26 1.86
N TYR A 41 7.07 -1.95 2.45
CA TYR A 41 5.77 -2.17 1.81
C TYR A 41 5.04 -0.85 1.54
N LEU A 42 4.97 0.05 2.52
CA LEU A 42 4.36 1.38 2.35
C LEU A 42 5.03 2.19 1.23
N TYR A 43 6.36 2.27 1.22
CA TYR A 43 7.09 3.03 0.21
C TYR A 43 7.00 2.40 -1.18
N SER A 44 6.91 1.07 -1.27
CA SER A 44 6.60 0.38 -2.52
C SER A 44 5.24 0.79 -3.06
N CYS A 45 4.19 0.76 -2.24
CA CYS A 45 2.85 1.22 -2.63
C CYS A 45 2.85 2.70 -3.05
N LEU A 46 3.52 3.57 -2.29
CA LEU A 46 3.64 5.00 -2.61
C LEU A 46 4.43 5.25 -3.89
N SER A 47 5.42 4.40 -4.21
CA SER A 47 6.22 4.53 -5.43
C SER A 47 5.40 4.24 -6.69
N GLU A 48 4.30 3.53 -6.57
CA GLU A 48 3.42 3.18 -7.68
C GLU A 48 2.15 4.06 -7.74
N ALA A 49 1.75 4.67 -6.62
CA ALA A 49 0.49 5.37 -6.51
C ALA A 49 0.49 6.72 -7.25
N THR A 50 -0.53 6.97 -8.08
CA THR A 50 -0.82 8.30 -8.66
C THR A 50 -1.85 9.07 -7.84
N TYR A 51 -2.54 8.38 -6.93
CA TYR A 51 -3.49 8.95 -5.99
C TYR A 51 -3.30 8.34 -4.61
N THR A 52 -3.20 9.19 -3.58
CA THR A 52 -3.12 8.76 -2.18
C THR A 52 -3.91 9.71 -1.30
N ARG A 53 -4.85 9.16 -0.51
CA ARG A 53 -5.63 9.90 0.49
C ARG A 53 -5.63 9.17 1.82
N VAL A 54 -5.63 9.96 2.88
CA VAL A 54 -5.75 9.49 4.26
C VAL A 54 -6.97 10.11 4.92
N ALA A 55 -7.59 9.37 5.84
CA ALA A 55 -8.54 9.91 6.81
C ALA A 55 -7.84 10.06 8.16
N VAL A 56 -7.97 11.24 8.75
CA VAL A 56 -7.32 11.60 10.03
C VAL A 56 -8.40 11.93 11.05
N GLU A 57 -8.29 11.33 12.22
CA GLU A 57 -9.14 11.58 13.37
C GLU A 57 -8.26 11.82 14.60
N ASN A 58 -8.51 12.90 15.35
CA ASN A 58 -7.72 13.28 16.53
C ASN A 58 -6.19 13.32 16.28
N GLY A 59 -5.79 13.78 15.09
CA GLY A 59 -4.37 13.89 14.71
C GLY A 59 -3.72 12.59 14.25
N LYS A 60 -4.42 11.42 14.31
CA LYS A 60 -3.91 10.10 13.91
C LYS A 60 -4.53 9.65 12.60
N VAL A 61 -3.74 9.01 11.74
CA VAL A 61 -4.26 8.39 10.50
C VAL A 61 -5.03 7.12 10.87
N VAL A 62 -6.31 7.08 10.47
CA VAL A 62 -7.24 5.98 10.76
C VAL A 62 -7.70 5.21 9.52
N ALA A 63 -7.43 5.75 8.34
CA ALA A 63 -7.66 5.04 7.09
C ALA A 63 -6.76 5.59 5.97
N ILE A 64 -6.48 4.76 4.99
CA ILE A 64 -5.71 5.14 3.80
C ILE A 64 -6.24 4.41 2.57
N ILE A 65 -6.19 5.09 1.42
CA ILE A 65 -6.41 4.52 0.11
C ILE A 65 -5.36 4.98 -0.87
N MET A 66 -4.86 4.06 -1.68
CA MET A 66 -3.89 4.31 -2.75
C MET A 66 -4.37 3.65 -4.04
N GLY A 67 -4.26 4.38 -5.14
CA GLY A 67 -4.55 3.86 -6.47
C GLY A 67 -3.60 4.42 -7.51
N ASN A 68 -3.53 3.72 -8.63
CA ASN A 68 -2.67 4.08 -9.76
C ASN A 68 -3.49 4.08 -11.05
N ALA A 69 -3.31 5.15 -11.85
CA ALA A 69 -3.72 5.19 -13.24
C ALA A 69 -2.49 4.90 -14.12
N ASN A 70 -2.42 3.72 -14.72
CA ASN A 70 -1.24 3.24 -15.45
C ASN A 70 -0.71 4.23 -16.50
N ARG A 71 -1.60 5.00 -17.15
CA ARG A 71 -1.25 5.98 -18.18
C ARG A 71 -0.67 7.29 -17.64
N ARG A 72 -0.82 7.57 -16.35
CA ARG A 72 -0.39 8.82 -15.68
C ARG A 72 0.87 8.65 -14.85
N TYR A 73 1.36 7.44 -14.72
CA TYR A 73 2.56 7.18 -13.93
C TYR A 73 3.80 7.88 -14.53
N ARG A 74 4.50 8.63 -13.68
CA ARG A 74 5.77 9.31 -14.01
C ARG A 74 6.83 8.88 -13.01
N LEU A 75 7.97 8.38 -13.48
CA LEU A 75 9.02 7.83 -12.62
C LEU A 75 9.67 8.88 -11.70
N LEU A 76 9.97 10.07 -12.22
CA LEU A 76 10.74 11.09 -11.50
C LEU A 76 10.16 11.51 -10.14
N PRO A 77 8.85 11.82 -10.00
CA PRO A 77 8.27 12.16 -8.70
C PRO A 77 8.32 11.02 -7.68
N HIS A 78 8.38 9.77 -8.15
CA HIS A 78 8.37 8.57 -7.31
C HIS A 78 9.76 8.08 -6.91
N LEU A 79 10.83 8.63 -7.51
CA LEU A 79 12.21 8.23 -7.27
C LEU A 79 12.61 8.24 -5.78
N PRO A 80 12.23 9.23 -4.95
CA PRO A 80 12.54 9.19 -3.52
C PRO A 80 11.92 7.99 -2.80
N MET A 81 10.69 7.60 -3.16
CA MET A 81 10.01 6.43 -2.56
C MET A 81 10.66 5.13 -3.01
N ILE A 82 11.07 5.03 -4.27
CA ILE A 82 11.82 3.88 -4.80
C ILE A 82 13.13 3.71 -4.02
N LEU A 83 13.89 4.78 -3.81
CA LEU A 83 15.15 4.74 -3.06
C LEU A 83 14.91 4.33 -1.60
N LEU A 84 13.87 4.84 -0.95
CA LEU A 84 13.49 4.46 0.41
C LEU A 84 13.07 2.98 0.49
N THR A 85 12.38 2.47 -0.52
CA THR A 85 12.03 1.04 -0.63
C THR A 85 13.30 0.19 -0.66
N PHE A 86 14.25 0.50 -1.53
CA PHE A 86 15.53 -0.20 -1.60
C PHE A 86 16.33 -0.11 -0.30
N TYR A 87 16.38 1.07 0.33
CA TYR A 87 17.04 1.25 1.62
C TYR A 87 16.41 0.34 2.70
N CYS A 88 15.09 0.34 2.83
CA CYS A 88 14.39 -0.51 3.79
C CYS A 88 14.60 -2.00 3.49
N SER A 89 14.56 -2.42 2.23
CA SER A 89 14.83 -3.80 1.81
C SER A 89 16.24 -4.23 2.20
N ALA A 90 17.25 -3.41 1.95
CA ALA A 90 18.64 -3.69 2.34
C ALA A 90 18.79 -3.80 3.86
N ARG A 91 18.16 -2.89 4.63
CA ARG A 91 18.17 -2.92 6.11
C ARG A 91 17.45 -4.15 6.66
N MET A 92 16.38 -4.58 6.03
CA MET A 92 15.67 -5.80 6.37
C MET A 92 16.55 -7.02 6.08
N ALA A 93 17.12 -7.14 4.90
CA ALA A 93 17.98 -8.25 4.50
C ALA A 93 19.20 -8.43 5.42
N LEU A 94 19.83 -7.34 5.85
CA LEU A 94 20.95 -7.37 6.80
C LEU A 94 20.54 -7.91 8.20
N ARG A 95 19.26 -7.84 8.55
CA ARG A 95 18.72 -8.30 9.84
C ARG A 95 18.04 -9.68 9.74
N ALA A 96 17.46 -9.97 8.59
CA ALA A 96 16.70 -11.19 8.31
C ALA A 96 17.57 -12.46 8.14
N ARG A 97 18.84 -12.42 8.53
CA ARG A 97 19.76 -13.60 8.47
C ARG A 97 19.20 -14.90 9.10
N LYS A 98 17.98 -14.86 9.68
CA LYS A 98 17.32 -16.00 10.31
C LYS A 98 15.89 -16.29 9.83
N SER A 99 15.35 -15.54 8.88
CA SER A 99 13.96 -15.74 8.38
C SER A 99 13.91 -15.77 6.85
N GLU A 100 14.55 -16.79 6.25
CA GLU A 100 14.53 -16.99 4.80
C GLU A 100 13.12 -17.25 4.24
N GLN A 101 12.22 -17.78 5.06
CA GLN A 101 10.87 -18.21 4.66
C GLN A 101 9.97 -17.04 4.26
N THR A 102 9.96 -15.95 5.06
CA THR A 102 9.08 -14.79 4.82
C THR A 102 9.42 -14.04 3.53
N LEU A 103 10.70 -13.96 3.17
CA LEU A 103 11.14 -13.32 1.92
C LEU A 103 10.79 -14.16 0.68
N ALA A 104 10.85 -15.49 0.82
CA ALA A 104 10.47 -16.41 -0.24
C ALA A 104 8.96 -16.36 -0.51
N ASP A 105 8.14 -16.29 0.55
CA ASP A 105 6.68 -16.24 0.45
C ASP A 105 6.20 -14.94 -0.19
N ASP A 106 6.79 -13.80 0.19
CA ASP A 106 6.50 -12.49 -0.43
C ASP A 106 6.88 -12.49 -1.92
N TYR A 107 8.05 -13.02 -2.27
CA TYR A 107 8.48 -13.16 -3.66
C TYR A 107 7.53 -14.06 -4.48
N HIS A 108 7.08 -15.18 -3.91
CA HIS A 108 6.13 -16.07 -4.57
C HIS A 108 4.78 -15.41 -4.80
N LEU A 109 4.26 -14.66 -3.84
CA LEU A 109 3.01 -13.92 -3.95
C LEU A 109 3.11 -12.85 -5.04
N HIS A 110 4.17 -12.04 -5.05
CA HIS A 110 4.41 -11.04 -6.10
C HIS A 110 4.50 -11.68 -7.50
N LYS A 111 5.19 -12.81 -7.62
CA LYS A 111 5.31 -13.55 -8.88
C LYS A 111 3.97 -14.12 -9.35
N LEU A 112 3.15 -14.63 -8.42
CA LEU A 112 1.80 -15.11 -8.71
C LEU A 112 0.90 -13.98 -9.19
N CYS A 113 0.88 -12.85 -8.47
CA CYS A 113 0.13 -11.65 -8.85
C CYS A 113 0.55 -11.14 -10.23
N ALA A 114 1.86 -11.07 -10.50
CA ALA A 114 2.38 -10.66 -11.80
C ALA A 114 1.97 -11.64 -12.93
N LYS A 115 1.94 -12.95 -12.65
CA LYS A 115 1.50 -13.98 -13.61
C LYS A 115 0.01 -13.90 -13.90
N LEU A 116 -0.82 -13.69 -12.88
CA LEU A 116 -2.27 -13.51 -13.01
C LEU A 116 -2.58 -12.25 -13.81
N LEU A 117 -1.91 -11.15 -13.48
CA LEU A 117 -2.08 -9.88 -14.18
C LEU A 117 -1.55 -9.95 -15.63
N GLY A 118 -0.44 -10.66 -15.88
CA GLY A 118 0.23 -10.69 -17.18
C GLY A 118 -0.67 -11.09 -18.34
N LYS A 119 -1.66 -11.96 -18.09
CA LYS A 119 -2.66 -12.38 -19.07
C LYS A 119 -3.72 -11.29 -19.36
N HIS A 120 -4.00 -10.42 -18.39
CA HIS A 120 -5.10 -9.45 -18.42
C HIS A 120 -4.63 -7.99 -18.30
N LYS A 121 -3.32 -7.74 -18.25
CA LYS A 121 -2.74 -6.40 -18.02
C LYS A 121 -3.28 -5.32 -18.97
N LYS A 122 -3.60 -5.68 -20.20
CA LYS A 122 -4.13 -4.74 -21.22
C LYS A 122 -5.61 -4.41 -21.02
N GLU A 123 -6.31 -5.15 -20.16
CA GLU A 123 -7.75 -4.96 -19.92
C GLU A 123 -8.03 -3.91 -18.85
N PHE A 124 -7.01 -3.54 -18.06
CA PHE A 124 -7.13 -2.63 -16.92
C PHE A 124 -6.28 -1.37 -17.11
N ASP A 125 -6.88 -0.24 -16.80
CA ASP A 125 -6.27 1.09 -16.90
C ASP A 125 -5.71 1.55 -15.56
N GLY A 126 -6.11 0.91 -14.45
CA GLY A 126 -5.70 1.28 -13.10
C GLY A 126 -5.73 0.13 -12.10
N VAL A 127 -5.20 0.40 -10.91
CA VAL A 127 -5.13 -0.55 -9.80
C VAL A 127 -5.45 0.15 -8.48
N LEU A 128 -6.14 -0.54 -7.58
CA LEU A 128 -6.20 -0.22 -6.16
C LEU A 128 -5.01 -0.91 -5.48
N THR A 129 -4.03 -0.11 -5.05
CA THR A 129 -2.75 -0.64 -4.53
C THR A 129 -2.82 -0.95 -3.04
N LEU A 130 -3.49 -0.08 -2.26
CA LEU A 130 -3.64 -0.25 -0.82
C LEU A 130 -4.93 0.39 -0.35
N PHE A 131 -5.68 -0.32 0.50
CA PHE A 131 -6.88 0.21 1.13
C PHE A 131 -7.06 -0.38 2.52
N MET A 132 -7.07 0.47 3.53
CA MET A 132 -7.26 0.08 4.92
C MET A 132 -8.12 1.09 5.65
N VAL A 133 -8.96 0.59 6.56
CA VAL A 133 -9.74 1.37 7.51
C VAL A 133 -9.60 0.72 8.88
N SER A 134 -9.29 1.53 9.90
CA SER A 134 -9.23 1.09 11.29
C SER A 134 -10.50 0.33 11.65
N GLU A 135 -10.34 -0.77 12.38
CA GLU A 135 -11.47 -1.63 12.76
C GLU A 135 -12.58 -0.87 13.48
N SER A 136 -12.21 0.06 14.37
CA SER A 136 -13.16 0.90 15.11
C SER A 136 -14.03 1.81 14.25
N LEU A 137 -13.61 2.07 13.00
CA LEU A 137 -14.30 2.97 12.06
C LEU A 137 -14.94 2.24 10.87
N ARG A 138 -14.88 0.90 10.86
CA ARG A 138 -15.62 0.10 9.88
C ARG A 138 -17.12 0.29 10.06
N GLY A 139 -17.87 0.32 8.97
CA GLY A 139 -19.30 0.57 9.01
C GLY A 139 -19.72 2.06 9.14
N HIS A 140 -18.79 2.98 9.46
CA HIS A 140 -19.08 4.41 9.63
C HIS A 140 -18.93 5.25 8.34
N GLY A 141 -18.86 4.62 7.18
CA GLY A 141 -18.80 5.30 5.88
C GLY A 141 -17.43 5.83 5.46
N VAL A 142 -16.41 5.76 6.33
CA VAL A 142 -15.04 6.25 6.03
C VAL A 142 -14.48 5.62 4.77
N GLY A 143 -14.58 4.30 4.64
CA GLY A 143 -14.12 3.56 3.46
C GLY A 143 -14.88 3.96 2.19
N LYS A 144 -16.20 4.14 2.28
CA LYS A 144 -17.03 4.59 1.14
C LYS A 144 -16.59 5.97 0.64
N THR A 145 -16.32 6.90 1.55
CA THR A 145 -15.85 8.26 1.21
C THR A 145 -14.51 8.22 0.48
N LEU A 146 -13.54 7.43 0.99
CA LEU A 146 -12.24 7.28 0.37
C LEU A 146 -12.33 6.62 -1.02
N LEU A 147 -13.14 5.57 -1.17
CA LEU A 147 -13.37 4.89 -2.46
C LEU A 147 -14.04 5.81 -3.48
N SER A 148 -15.05 6.59 -3.07
CA SER A 148 -15.69 7.57 -3.96
C SER A 148 -14.66 8.56 -4.49
N GLY A 149 -13.83 9.15 -3.62
CA GLY A 149 -12.79 10.09 -4.02
C GLY A 149 -11.74 9.47 -4.95
N LEU A 150 -11.37 8.21 -4.74
CA LEU A 150 -10.49 7.48 -5.65
C LEU A 150 -11.13 7.29 -7.02
N PHE A 151 -12.38 6.84 -7.07
CA PHE A 151 -13.08 6.59 -8.34
C PHE A 151 -13.27 7.87 -9.14
N ASP A 152 -13.63 8.97 -8.48
CA ASP A 152 -13.79 10.27 -9.12
C ASP A 152 -12.47 10.74 -9.72
N GLU A 153 -11.38 10.67 -8.98
CA GLU A 153 -10.05 11.04 -9.47
C GLU A 153 -9.60 10.15 -10.64
N LEU A 154 -9.72 8.84 -10.50
CA LEU A 154 -9.31 7.91 -11.56
C LEU A 154 -10.15 8.07 -12.83
N ARG A 155 -11.44 8.39 -12.73
CA ARG A 155 -12.29 8.72 -13.88
C ARG A 155 -11.79 9.96 -14.63
N THR A 156 -11.39 11.03 -13.90
CA THR A 156 -10.81 12.23 -14.54
C THR A 156 -9.51 11.93 -15.27
N GLN A 157 -8.78 10.90 -14.81
CA GLN A 157 -7.56 10.40 -15.44
C GLN A 157 -7.81 9.42 -16.60
N GLY A 158 -9.08 9.14 -16.93
CA GLY A 158 -9.49 8.27 -18.03
C GLY A 158 -9.46 6.77 -17.73
N VAL A 159 -9.38 6.39 -16.44
CA VAL A 159 -9.47 4.99 -16.00
C VAL A 159 -10.92 4.52 -16.12
N ARG A 160 -11.13 3.43 -16.84
CA ARG A 160 -12.44 2.80 -17.05
C ARG A 160 -12.58 1.49 -16.29
N ARG A 161 -11.47 0.74 -16.19
CA ARG A 161 -11.41 -0.55 -15.50
C ARG A 161 -10.19 -0.59 -14.59
N MET A 162 -10.41 -0.98 -13.34
CA MET A 162 -9.34 -1.18 -12.37
C MET A 162 -9.45 -2.58 -11.76
N TYR A 163 -8.33 -3.07 -11.25
CA TYR A 163 -8.27 -4.32 -10.51
C TYR A 163 -7.73 -4.08 -9.08
N LEU A 164 -7.93 -5.04 -8.23
CA LEU A 164 -7.30 -5.16 -6.92
C LEU A 164 -6.93 -6.62 -6.67
N PHE A 165 -5.93 -6.83 -5.83
CA PHE A 165 -5.66 -8.13 -5.25
C PHE A 165 -6.20 -8.16 -3.83
N THR A 166 -6.83 -9.24 -3.44
CA THR A 166 -7.30 -9.47 -2.07
C THR A 166 -7.09 -10.94 -1.72
N ASP A 167 -6.80 -11.22 -0.45
CA ASP A 167 -6.81 -12.57 0.07
C ASP A 167 -8.24 -13.05 0.28
N THR A 168 -8.46 -14.32 -0.02
CA THR A 168 -9.67 -15.04 0.38
C THR A 168 -9.33 -15.83 1.64
N THR A 169 -9.61 -15.24 2.80
CA THR A 169 -9.63 -15.98 4.08
C THR A 169 -10.92 -16.73 4.24
#